data_0ad47037316307dc232c11d6bdb77055
#
_entry.id   0ad47037316307dc232c11d6bdb77055
#
_cell.length_a   1.000
_cell.length_b   1.000
_cell.length_c   1.000
_cell.angle_alpha   90.00
_cell.angle_beta   90.00
_cell.angle_gamma   90.00
#
_symmetry.space_group_name_H-M   'P 1'
#
loop_
_entity.id
_entity.type
_entity.pdbx_description
1 polymer ?
#
loop_
_entity_poly.entity_id
_entity_poly.type
_entity_poly.pdbx_seq_one_letter_code
_entity_poly.pdbx_strand_id
1 'polypeptide(L)'
;ADGPASRGHPVHLRDPAAPFRELVTKRVEPLRRGPSPCRQRSRLPRDPRVVERVDLQLRTLSVNSPCAMINVGAGWPSKIWPTDRYAAIARHLGNRWGLPSIIAWGGSQEKAIAEQVVSESKGWAQMMPQTSLVELAEWIRRSSLFVGSDTGPMHLSVAVNTPTVGLIGPMPIERVGPLGWRHIGVQRQRLTISEPTHRKSDLRPMLSIGTEDVAAACD
;
A
#
# COMPACT_ATOMS: atom_id res chain seq x y z
N ALA A 1 -10.53 37.11 -47.89
CA ALA A 1 -10.50 37.41 -46.46
C ALA A 1 -10.30 36.08 -45.70
N ASP A 2 -9.04 35.80 -45.42
CA ASP A 2 -8.61 34.55 -44.78
C ASP A 2 -8.71 34.69 -43.25
N GLY A 3 -9.50 33.83 -42.63
CA GLY A 3 -9.55 33.68 -41.17
C GLY A 3 -8.43 32.77 -40.67
N PRO A 4 -7.84 33.00 -39.47
CA PRO A 4 -6.68 32.25 -39.00
C PRO A 4 -7.07 30.86 -38.50
N ALA A 5 -6.31 29.85 -38.96
CA ALA A 5 -6.36 28.48 -38.50
C ALA A 5 -6.02 28.38 -37.02
N SER A 6 -6.93 27.82 -36.23
CA SER A 6 -6.71 27.46 -34.81
C SER A 6 -5.69 26.34 -34.72
N ARG A 7 -4.48 26.65 -34.24
CA ARG A 7 -3.47 25.67 -33.88
C ARG A 7 -3.94 24.97 -32.59
N GLY A 8 -4.34 23.70 -32.73
CA GLY A 8 -4.59 22.84 -31.58
C GLY A 8 -3.32 22.67 -30.75
N HIS A 9 -3.39 23.06 -29.50
CA HIS A 9 -2.35 22.75 -28.52
C HIS A 9 -2.32 21.23 -28.28
N PRO A 10 -1.17 20.60 -28.28
CA PRO A 10 -1.07 19.21 -27.87
C PRO A 10 -1.48 19.10 -26.42
N VAL A 11 -2.53 18.32 -26.16
CA VAL A 11 -2.91 17.89 -24.81
C VAL A 11 -1.76 17.01 -24.32
N HIS A 12 -0.89 17.57 -23.50
CA HIS A 12 0.08 16.78 -22.74
C HIS A 12 -0.72 15.82 -21.83
N LEU A 13 -0.80 14.56 -22.22
CA LEU A 13 -1.23 13.48 -21.33
C LEU A 13 -0.28 13.51 -20.13
N ARG A 14 -0.77 14.04 -19.01
CA ARG A 14 -0.05 14.01 -17.74
C ARG A 14 0.19 12.55 -17.38
N ASP A 15 1.43 12.21 -17.09
CA ASP A 15 1.81 10.89 -16.54
C ASP A 15 0.93 10.60 -15.32
N PRO A 16 0.04 9.58 -15.35
CA PRO A 16 -0.86 9.30 -14.24
C PRO A 16 -0.13 8.90 -12.95
N ALA A 17 1.16 8.57 -13.04
CA ALA A 17 2.02 8.31 -11.87
C ALA A 17 2.71 9.57 -11.32
N ALA A 18 2.66 10.70 -12.04
CA ALA A 18 3.32 11.94 -11.62
C ALA A 18 2.79 12.50 -10.29
N PRO A 19 1.46 12.53 -10.03
CA PRO A 19 0.95 13.02 -8.74
C PRO A 19 1.43 12.19 -7.55
N PHE A 20 1.52 10.88 -7.69
CA PHE A 20 2.02 10.01 -6.61
C PHE A 20 3.49 10.23 -6.28
N ARG A 21 4.31 10.53 -7.29
CA ARG A 21 5.74 10.84 -7.08
C ARG A 21 5.94 12.17 -6.36
N GLU A 22 5.09 13.17 -6.62
CA GLU A 22 5.20 14.49 -5.99
C GLU A 22 4.59 14.53 -4.59
N LEU A 23 3.47 13.83 -4.34
CA LEU A 23 2.76 13.87 -3.07
C LEU A 23 3.48 13.11 -1.97
N VAL A 24 4.11 11.98 -2.28
CA VAL A 24 4.92 11.22 -1.31
C VAL A 24 6.17 12.02 -0.89
N THR A 25 6.61 13.01 -1.67
CA THR A 25 7.74 13.87 -1.33
C THR A 25 7.38 15.06 -0.43
N LYS A 26 6.09 15.41 -0.29
CA LYS A 26 5.69 16.67 0.37
C LYS A 26 5.19 16.53 1.81
N ARG A 27 5.00 15.37 2.35
CA ARG A 27 4.47 15.21 3.71
C ARG A 27 5.13 14.09 4.49
N VAL A 28 5.71 14.47 5.50
CA VAL A 28 6.05 14.00 6.84
C VAL A 28 7.49 14.39 7.10
N GLU A 29 7.69 15.34 8.02
CA GLU A 29 9.00 15.43 8.65
C GLU A 29 9.31 14.04 9.21
N PRO A 30 10.36 13.37 8.71
CA PRO A 30 10.80 12.15 9.34
C PRO A 30 11.14 12.54 10.77
N LEU A 31 10.59 11.84 11.75
CA LEU A 31 11.17 11.83 13.08
C LEU A 31 12.69 11.80 12.87
N ARG A 32 13.39 12.90 13.25
CA ARG A 32 14.81 13.10 13.00
C ARG A 32 15.58 11.94 13.60
N ARG A 33 15.71 10.87 12.83
CA ARG A 33 16.76 9.88 13.07
C ARG A 33 17.97 10.39 12.32
N GLY A 34 19.10 10.42 12.99
CA GLY A 34 20.39 10.71 12.40
C GLY A 34 20.60 9.90 11.11
N PRO A 35 21.60 10.20 10.29
CA PRO A 35 21.77 9.60 8.97
C PRO A 35 21.67 8.07 9.11
N SER A 36 20.58 7.51 8.60
CA SER A 36 20.39 6.06 8.59
C SER A 36 21.49 5.45 7.71
N PRO A 37 22.34 4.56 8.23
CA PRO A 37 23.39 3.92 7.44
C PRO A 37 22.85 3.00 6.35
N CYS A 38 21.54 2.84 6.24
CA CYS A 38 20.93 1.93 5.27
C CYS A 38 20.71 2.60 3.91
N ARG A 39 21.80 2.95 3.22
CA ARG A 39 21.82 3.14 1.77
C ARG A 39 21.89 1.82 0.99
N GLN A 40 21.78 0.69 1.64
CA GLN A 40 21.66 -0.59 0.96
C GLN A 40 20.24 -0.71 0.40
N ARG A 41 20.10 -0.34 -0.88
CA ARG A 41 18.99 -0.84 -1.70
C ARG A 41 19.03 -2.35 -1.59
N SER A 42 18.13 -2.95 -0.86
CA SER A 42 17.94 -4.41 -0.88
C SER A 42 17.57 -4.78 -2.31
N ARG A 43 18.56 -5.20 -3.07
CA ARG A 43 18.34 -5.77 -4.40
C ARG A 43 17.86 -7.19 -4.18
N LEU A 44 16.60 -7.36 -3.80
CA LEU A 44 15.99 -8.68 -3.89
C LEU A 44 16.10 -9.14 -5.34
N PRO A 45 16.71 -10.29 -5.59
CA PRO A 45 16.89 -10.83 -6.94
C PRO A 45 15.54 -10.89 -7.65
N ARG A 46 15.53 -10.67 -8.94
CA ARG A 46 14.36 -10.85 -9.80
C ARG A 46 14.54 -12.11 -10.61
N ASP A 47 13.59 -13.02 -10.51
CA ASP A 47 13.51 -14.18 -11.38
C ASP A 47 12.70 -13.80 -12.62
N PRO A 48 13.28 -13.89 -13.84
CA PRO A 48 12.59 -13.57 -15.08
C PRO A 48 11.27 -14.36 -15.27
N ARG A 49 11.22 -15.61 -14.81
CA ARG A 49 10.01 -16.45 -14.90
C ARG A 49 8.89 -15.92 -14.01
N VAL A 50 9.24 -15.41 -12.84
CA VAL A 50 8.28 -14.79 -11.93
C VAL A 50 7.78 -13.47 -12.50
N VAL A 51 8.67 -12.67 -13.08
CA VAL A 51 8.31 -11.41 -13.76
C VAL A 51 7.28 -11.67 -14.86
N GLU A 52 7.54 -12.62 -15.75
CA GLU A 52 6.65 -12.97 -16.86
C GLU A 52 5.28 -13.47 -16.35
N ARG A 53 5.28 -14.31 -15.31
CA ARG A 53 4.05 -14.81 -14.69
C ARG A 53 3.20 -13.70 -14.12
N VAL A 54 3.80 -12.78 -13.37
CA VAL A 54 3.10 -11.65 -12.77
C VAL A 54 2.57 -10.71 -13.86
N ASP A 55 3.33 -10.48 -14.93
CA ASP A 55 2.87 -9.68 -16.08
C ASP A 55 1.65 -10.33 -16.77
N LEU A 56 1.64 -11.65 -16.90
CA LEU A 56 0.49 -12.37 -17.42
C LEU A 56 -0.73 -12.24 -16.51
N GLN A 57 -0.54 -12.41 -15.21
CA GLN A 57 -1.61 -12.26 -14.21
C GLN A 57 -2.22 -10.85 -14.22
N LEU A 58 -1.40 -9.80 -14.30
CA LEU A 58 -1.86 -8.41 -14.41
C LEU A 58 -2.74 -8.21 -15.66
N ARG A 59 -2.34 -8.74 -16.80
CA ARG A 59 -3.14 -8.69 -18.04
C ARG A 59 -4.48 -9.42 -17.88
N THR A 60 -4.47 -10.61 -17.26
CA THR A 60 -5.68 -11.42 -17.05
C THR A 60 -6.69 -10.70 -16.15
N LEU A 61 -6.21 -9.99 -15.14
CA LEU A 61 -7.07 -9.19 -14.25
C LEU A 61 -7.52 -7.87 -14.89
N SER A 62 -7.09 -7.57 -16.12
CA SER A 62 -7.37 -6.29 -16.77
C SER A 62 -6.98 -5.09 -15.89
N VAL A 63 -6.02 -5.28 -14.99
CA VAL A 63 -5.49 -4.21 -14.15
C VAL A 63 -4.42 -3.50 -14.94
N ASN A 64 -4.81 -2.38 -15.52
CA ASN A 64 -3.84 -1.50 -16.13
C ASN A 64 -2.98 -0.85 -15.04
N SER A 65 -1.68 -0.87 -15.23
CA SER A 65 -0.76 -0.07 -14.40
C SER A 65 -1.01 1.43 -14.68
N PRO A 66 -1.02 2.29 -13.67
CA PRO A 66 -0.66 2.06 -12.27
C PRO A 66 -1.79 1.45 -11.41
N CYS A 67 -1.43 0.68 -10.38
CA CYS A 67 -2.37 0.17 -9.38
C CYS A 67 -1.78 0.30 -7.96
N ALA A 68 -2.64 0.29 -6.95
CA ALA A 68 -2.24 0.14 -5.55
C ALA A 68 -2.29 -1.34 -5.13
N MET A 69 -1.52 -1.70 -4.12
CA MET A 69 -1.67 -2.97 -3.41
C MET A 69 -2.13 -2.70 -1.98
N ILE A 70 -3.20 -3.38 -1.56
CA ILE A 70 -3.69 -3.35 -0.19
C ILE A 70 -3.54 -4.75 0.39
N ASN A 71 -2.73 -4.89 1.46
CA ASN A 71 -2.57 -6.15 2.17
C ASN A 71 -3.47 -6.18 3.40
N VAL A 72 -4.42 -7.11 3.42
CA VAL A 72 -5.40 -7.24 4.50
C VAL A 72 -4.93 -8.18 5.61
N GLY A 73 -3.86 -8.93 5.37
CA GLY A 73 -3.34 -9.93 6.28
C GLY A 73 -2.53 -9.38 7.43
N ALA A 74 -2.61 -10.07 8.57
CA ALA A 74 -1.72 -9.83 9.71
C ALA A 74 -1.52 -11.09 10.55
N GLY A 75 -0.31 -11.24 11.08
CA GLY A 75 0.03 -12.38 11.94
C GLY A 75 -0.63 -12.36 13.34
N TRP A 76 -1.22 -11.23 13.76
CA TRP A 76 -1.92 -11.08 15.04
C TRP A 76 -3.25 -10.38 14.83
N PRO A 77 -4.32 -10.77 15.55
CA PRO A 77 -5.61 -10.10 15.47
C PRO A 77 -5.54 -8.59 15.72
N SER A 78 -4.69 -8.17 16.68
CA SER A 78 -4.47 -6.76 17.03
C SER A 78 -3.79 -5.91 15.92
N LYS A 79 -3.36 -6.52 14.85
CA LYS A 79 -2.80 -5.85 13.67
C LYS A 79 -3.75 -5.86 12.47
N ILE A 80 -4.91 -6.47 12.59
CA ILE A 80 -5.93 -6.48 11.53
C ILE A 80 -6.72 -5.17 11.62
N TRP A 81 -6.70 -4.41 10.53
CA TRP A 81 -7.51 -3.20 10.40
C TRP A 81 -8.93 -3.57 9.93
N PRO A 82 -10.00 -2.82 10.32
CA PRO A 82 -11.36 -3.13 9.91
C PRO A 82 -11.53 -3.23 8.38
N THR A 83 -12.29 -4.24 7.95
CA THR A 83 -12.47 -4.57 6.53
C THR A 83 -13.11 -3.44 5.74
N ASP A 84 -14.14 -2.81 6.30
CA ASP A 84 -14.85 -1.67 5.73
C ASP A 84 -13.93 -0.46 5.47
N ARG A 85 -12.90 -0.29 6.30
CA ARG A 85 -11.90 0.77 6.16
C ARG A 85 -10.92 0.49 5.01
N TYR A 86 -10.49 -0.77 4.82
CA TYR A 86 -9.72 -1.15 3.64
C TYR A 86 -10.50 -0.90 2.35
N ALA A 87 -11.78 -1.26 2.33
CA ALA A 87 -12.66 -0.99 1.19
C ALA A 87 -12.83 0.51 0.95
N ALA A 88 -12.92 1.32 2.02
CA ALA A 88 -13.00 2.77 1.91
C ALA A 88 -11.71 3.37 1.30
N ILE A 89 -10.53 2.85 1.65
CA ILE A 89 -9.28 3.28 1.03
C ILE A 89 -9.21 2.88 -0.45
N ALA A 90 -9.65 1.68 -0.81
CA ALA A 90 -9.72 1.29 -2.22
C ALA A 90 -10.62 2.26 -3.02
N ARG A 91 -11.79 2.62 -2.47
CA ARG A 91 -12.67 3.64 -3.08
C ARG A 91 -12.02 5.03 -3.15
N HIS A 92 -11.33 5.45 -2.09
CA HIS A 92 -10.61 6.73 -2.05
C HIS A 92 -9.57 6.81 -3.17
N LEU A 93 -8.70 5.80 -3.27
CA LEU A 93 -7.66 5.72 -4.29
C LEU A 93 -8.25 5.72 -5.71
N GLY A 94 -9.33 4.95 -5.91
CA GLY A 94 -10.03 4.91 -7.19
C GLY A 94 -10.68 6.24 -7.56
N ASN A 95 -11.48 6.81 -6.68
CA ASN A 95 -12.23 8.04 -6.96
C ASN A 95 -11.31 9.27 -7.06
N ARG A 96 -10.27 9.33 -6.24
CA ARG A 96 -9.37 10.50 -6.16
C ARG A 96 -8.29 10.48 -7.22
N TRP A 97 -7.74 9.29 -7.54
CA TRP A 97 -6.55 9.13 -8.36
C TRP A 97 -6.74 8.25 -9.59
N GLY A 98 -7.93 7.65 -9.78
CA GLY A 98 -8.15 6.64 -10.81
C GLY A 98 -7.28 5.39 -10.60
N LEU A 99 -6.87 5.12 -9.36
CA LEU A 99 -5.93 4.07 -9.00
C LEU A 99 -6.66 2.82 -8.48
N PRO A 100 -6.83 1.77 -9.29
CA PRO A 100 -7.44 0.52 -8.84
C PRO A 100 -6.54 -0.17 -7.82
N SER A 101 -7.13 -0.96 -6.93
CA SER A 101 -6.42 -1.68 -5.88
C SER A 101 -6.42 -3.18 -6.11
N ILE A 102 -5.28 -3.82 -5.85
CA ILE A 102 -5.14 -5.27 -5.79
C ILE A 102 -5.07 -5.67 -4.32
N ILE A 103 -5.96 -6.57 -3.90
CA ILE A 103 -6.05 -7.01 -2.51
C ILE A 103 -5.20 -8.26 -2.31
N ALA A 104 -4.11 -8.10 -1.57
CA ALA A 104 -3.20 -9.20 -1.21
C ALA A 104 -3.71 -9.92 0.04
N TRP A 105 -3.58 -11.25 0.04
CA TRP A 105 -4.04 -12.13 1.10
C TRP A 105 -3.17 -13.39 1.17
N GLY A 106 -3.17 -14.05 2.35
CA GLY A 106 -2.50 -15.33 2.57
C GLY A 106 -3.36 -16.22 3.50
N GLY A 107 -3.73 -17.40 3.04
CA GLY A 107 -4.58 -18.32 3.79
C GLY A 107 -6.09 -17.99 3.76
N SER A 108 -6.90 -18.92 4.25
CA SER A 108 -8.37 -18.88 4.09
C SER A 108 -9.06 -17.72 4.81
N GLN A 109 -8.58 -17.38 6.01
CA GLN A 109 -9.16 -16.27 6.80
C GLN A 109 -8.94 -14.92 6.12
N GLU A 110 -7.72 -14.66 5.65
CA GLU A 110 -7.41 -13.42 4.92
C GLU A 110 -8.11 -13.36 3.57
N LYS A 111 -8.33 -14.53 2.93
CA LYS A 111 -9.10 -14.61 1.69
C LYS A 111 -10.53 -14.10 1.88
N ALA A 112 -11.21 -14.51 2.95
CA ALA A 112 -12.57 -14.05 3.25
C ALA A 112 -12.60 -12.52 3.48
N ILE A 113 -11.62 -11.97 4.19
CA ILE A 113 -11.47 -10.52 4.37
C ILE A 113 -11.27 -9.83 3.00
N ALA A 114 -10.40 -10.36 2.16
CA ALA A 114 -10.12 -9.81 0.84
C ALA A 114 -11.38 -9.81 -0.06
N GLU A 115 -12.14 -10.91 -0.05
CA GLU A 115 -13.42 -11.02 -0.78
C GLU A 115 -14.41 -9.94 -0.33
N GLN A 116 -14.52 -9.70 0.97
CA GLN A 116 -15.38 -8.65 1.52
C GLN A 116 -14.89 -7.25 1.09
N VAL A 117 -13.59 -6.96 1.17
CA VAL A 117 -13.02 -5.68 0.70
C VAL A 117 -13.34 -5.45 -0.77
N VAL A 118 -13.17 -6.47 -1.61
CA VAL A 118 -13.50 -6.37 -3.05
C VAL A 118 -14.97 -6.06 -3.25
N SER A 119 -15.87 -6.80 -2.58
CA SER A 119 -17.33 -6.59 -2.66
C SER A 119 -17.72 -5.15 -2.27
N GLU A 120 -17.12 -4.60 -1.20
CA GLU A 120 -17.45 -3.28 -0.68
C GLU A 120 -16.73 -2.14 -1.39
N SER A 121 -15.75 -2.44 -2.25
CA SER A 121 -14.93 -1.44 -2.95
C SER A 121 -15.65 -0.71 -4.09
N LYS A 122 -16.86 -1.14 -4.46
CA LYS A 122 -17.62 -0.58 -5.59
C LYS A 122 -16.87 -0.63 -6.93
N GLY A 123 -16.17 -1.74 -7.17
CA GLY A 123 -15.42 -1.96 -8.42
C GLY A 123 -14.00 -1.42 -8.43
N TRP A 124 -13.54 -0.78 -7.34
CA TRP A 124 -12.18 -0.23 -7.26
C TRP A 124 -11.13 -1.21 -6.73
N ALA A 125 -11.52 -2.44 -6.42
CA ALA A 125 -10.58 -3.47 -5.98
C ALA A 125 -10.82 -4.81 -6.66
N GLN A 126 -9.73 -5.57 -6.82
CA GLN A 126 -9.75 -6.95 -7.30
C GLN A 126 -8.84 -7.80 -6.41
N MET A 127 -9.16 -9.10 -6.31
CA MET A 127 -8.34 -10.03 -5.55
C MET A 127 -7.05 -10.36 -6.30
N MET A 128 -5.94 -10.36 -5.57
CA MET A 128 -4.69 -10.94 -6.06
C MET A 128 -4.85 -12.47 -6.20
N PRO A 129 -4.33 -13.12 -7.25
CA PRO A 129 -4.20 -14.56 -7.28
C PRO A 129 -3.37 -15.09 -6.11
N GLN A 130 -3.55 -16.35 -5.75
CA GLN A 130 -2.66 -16.97 -4.77
C GLN A 130 -1.22 -16.93 -5.27
N THR A 131 -0.29 -16.45 -4.43
CA THR A 131 1.09 -16.19 -4.82
C THR A 131 2.08 -16.76 -3.81
N SER A 132 3.27 -17.08 -4.28
CA SER A 132 4.44 -17.27 -3.43
C SER A 132 4.99 -15.92 -2.94
N LEU A 133 5.89 -15.96 -1.95
CA LEU A 133 6.54 -14.75 -1.44
C LEU A 133 7.36 -14.01 -2.53
N VAL A 134 7.96 -14.74 -3.44
CA VAL A 134 8.75 -14.18 -4.55
C VAL A 134 7.84 -13.48 -5.56
N GLU A 135 6.70 -14.07 -5.87
CA GLU A 135 5.67 -13.46 -6.71
C GLU A 135 5.08 -12.22 -6.03
N LEU A 136 4.78 -12.29 -4.74
CA LEU A 136 4.31 -11.14 -3.97
C LEU A 136 5.29 -9.96 -4.06
N ALA A 137 6.60 -10.21 -3.96
CA ALA A 137 7.61 -9.17 -4.12
C ALA A 137 7.55 -8.51 -5.51
N GLU A 138 7.29 -9.29 -6.55
CA GLU A 138 7.17 -8.74 -7.92
C GLU A 138 5.85 -7.98 -8.11
N TRP A 139 4.74 -8.47 -7.56
CA TRP A 139 3.47 -7.75 -7.52
C TRP A 139 3.60 -6.39 -6.83
N ILE A 140 4.29 -6.36 -5.68
CA ILE A 140 4.55 -5.12 -4.92
C ILE A 140 5.41 -4.16 -5.77
N ARG A 141 6.42 -4.65 -6.49
CA ARG A 141 7.25 -3.79 -7.38
C ARG A 141 6.45 -3.16 -8.51
N ARG A 142 5.38 -3.81 -8.98
CA ARG A 142 4.49 -3.30 -10.04
C ARG A 142 3.46 -2.32 -9.50
N SER A 143 3.27 -2.27 -8.18
CA SER A 143 2.33 -1.37 -7.54
C SER A 143 2.95 0.01 -7.35
N SER A 144 2.14 1.06 -7.56
CA SER A 144 2.53 2.45 -7.33
C SER A 144 2.49 2.84 -5.86
N LEU A 145 1.66 2.12 -5.08
CA LEU A 145 1.46 2.32 -3.66
C LEU A 145 1.18 0.97 -2.99
N PHE A 146 1.73 0.79 -1.79
CA PHE A 146 1.38 -0.32 -0.90
C PHE A 146 0.72 0.24 0.36
N VAL A 147 -0.38 -0.37 0.79
CA VAL A 147 -1.06 -0.08 2.06
C VAL A 147 -1.22 -1.37 2.83
N GLY A 148 -0.83 -1.41 4.10
CA GLY A 148 -1.01 -2.60 4.92
C GLY A 148 -0.43 -2.47 6.32
N SER A 149 -0.79 -3.42 7.19
CA SER A 149 -0.34 -3.43 8.58
C SER A 149 1.14 -3.84 8.71
N ASP A 150 1.71 -3.62 9.91
CA ASP A 150 3.07 -4.07 10.28
C ASP A 150 3.20 -5.60 10.18
N THR A 151 3.58 -6.06 8.98
CA THR A 151 3.71 -7.48 8.60
C THR A 151 4.83 -7.67 7.59
N GLY A 152 5.15 -8.94 7.28
CA GLY A 152 6.13 -9.28 6.26
C GLY A 152 5.95 -8.56 4.92
N PRO A 153 4.74 -8.53 4.33
CA PRO A 153 4.46 -7.78 3.10
C PRO A 153 4.77 -6.29 3.18
N MET A 154 4.51 -5.62 4.31
CA MET A 154 4.88 -4.20 4.49
C MET A 154 6.41 -4.02 4.46
N HIS A 155 7.15 -4.86 5.17
CA HIS A 155 8.60 -4.78 5.14
C HIS A 155 9.17 -5.14 3.76
N LEU A 156 8.52 -6.06 3.05
CA LEU A 156 8.87 -6.41 1.68
C LEU A 156 8.66 -5.22 0.74
N SER A 157 7.57 -4.46 0.90
CA SER A 157 7.31 -3.27 0.08
C SER A 157 8.38 -2.19 0.26
N VAL A 158 8.84 -1.99 1.49
CA VAL A 158 9.97 -1.11 1.80
C VAL A 158 11.27 -1.63 1.15
N ALA A 159 11.52 -2.94 1.26
CA ALA A 159 12.72 -3.56 0.70
C ALA A 159 12.79 -3.45 -0.83
N VAL A 160 11.66 -3.51 -1.53
CA VAL A 160 11.59 -3.33 -2.99
C VAL A 160 11.40 -1.87 -3.40
N ASN A 161 11.39 -0.94 -2.43
CA ASN A 161 11.28 0.51 -2.63
C ASN A 161 9.95 0.98 -3.25
N THR A 162 8.86 0.25 -3.04
CA THR A 162 7.52 0.70 -3.38
C THR A 162 7.02 1.69 -2.32
N PRO A 163 6.47 2.86 -2.69
CA PRO A 163 5.84 3.77 -1.73
C PRO A 163 4.88 3.02 -0.81
N THR A 164 4.99 3.24 0.51
CA THR A 164 4.30 2.40 1.49
C THR A 164 3.62 3.24 2.55
N VAL A 165 2.34 2.97 2.78
CA VAL A 165 1.60 3.42 3.96
C VAL A 165 1.45 2.22 4.90
N GLY A 166 2.19 2.25 6.00
CA GLY A 166 2.18 1.20 7.02
C GLY A 166 1.24 1.54 8.17
N LEU A 167 0.27 0.66 8.46
CA LEU A 167 -0.66 0.81 9.56
C LEU A 167 -0.05 0.18 10.81
N ILE A 168 0.26 1.00 11.81
CA ILE A 168 0.99 0.57 12.99
C ILE A 168 0.05 0.57 14.21
N GLY A 169 -0.33 -0.62 14.64
CA GLY A 169 -1.19 -0.83 15.79
C GLY A 169 -0.42 -0.85 17.11
N PRO A 170 -0.33 -2.02 17.79
CA PRO A 170 0.16 -2.12 19.16
C PRO A 170 1.69 -1.93 19.31
N MET A 171 2.45 -2.03 18.22
CA MET A 171 3.90 -1.92 18.27
C MET A 171 4.38 -0.47 18.13
N PRO A 172 5.49 -0.08 18.77
CA PRO A 172 6.05 1.26 18.58
C PRO A 172 6.49 1.49 17.13
N ILE A 173 6.00 2.56 16.51
CA ILE A 173 6.30 2.91 15.12
C ILE A 173 7.80 3.10 14.87
N GLU A 174 8.55 3.56 15.88
CA GLU A 174 9.99 3.75 15.80
C GLU A 174 10.75 2.43 15.63
N ARG A 175 10.12 1.32 16.05
CA ARG A 175 10.72 -0.02 15.99
C ARG A 175 10.33 -0.74 14.71
N VAL A 176 9.06 -0.65 14.31
CA VAL A 176 8.49 -1.49 13.24
C VAL A 176 7.97 -0.71 12.05
N GLY A 177 7.90 0.61 12.13
CA GLY A 177 7.40 1.43 11.04
C GLY A 177 8.27 1.33 9.77
N PRO A 178 7.69 1.63 8.61
CA PRO A 178 8.41 1.61 7.36
C PRO A 178 9.51 2.68 7.36
N LEU A 179 10.74 2.30 7.00
CA LEU A 179 11.91 3.18 7.03
C LEU A 179 12.17 3.79 5.64
N GLY A 180 12.37 5.09 5.61
CA GLY A 180 12.75 5.81 4.38
C GLY A 180 11.77 6.93 4.03
N TRP A 181 12.26 7.91 3.27
CA TRP A 181 11.52 9.12 2.92
C TRP A 181 10.28 8.89 2.03
N ARG A 182 10.21 7.73 1.38
CA ARG A 182 9.08 7.33 0.51
C ARG A 182 7.97 6.58 1.25
N HIS A 183 8.14 6.36 2.54
CA HIS A 183 7.25 5.49 3.30
C HIS A 183 6.68 6.25 4.49
N ILE A 184 5.40 6.03 4.76
CA ILE A 184 4.66 6.68 5.84
C ILE A 184 4.15 5.61 6.79
N GLY A 185 4.41 5.77 8.08
CA GLY A 185 3.78 4.98 9.12
C GLY A 185 2.64 5.77 9.76
N VAL A 186 1.46 5.17 9.85
CA VAL A 186 0.28 5.74 10.50
C VAL A 186 0.07 5.05 11.83
N GLN A 187 0.15 5.80 12.93
CA GLN A 187 -0.12 5.34 14.30
C GLN A 187 -0.84 6.42 15.08
N ARG A 188 -1.98 6.10 15.71
CA ARG A 188 -2.74 7.03 16.55
C ARG A 188 -2.57 6.76 18.02
N GLN A 189 -2.59 5.49 18.40
CA GLN A 189 -2.48 5.08 19.79
C GLN A 189 -1.31 4.12 19.97
N ARG A 190 -0.53 4.35 21.04
CA ARG A 190 0.56 3.47 21.43
C ARG A 190 0.16 2.71 22.69
N LEU A 191 0.49 1.42 22.76
CA LEU A 191 0.40 0.69 24.02
C LEU A 191 1.64 0.96 24.87
N THR A 192 1.44 1.24 26.14
CA THR A 192 2.52 1.27 27.14
C THR A 192 3.04 -0.15 27.34
N ILE A 193 4.35 -0.33 27.36
CA ILE A 193 5.06 -1.62 27.15
C ILE A 193 4.95 -2.59 28.36
N SER A 194 4.09 -2.35 29.34
CA SER A 194 4.08 -3.11 30.58
C SER A 194 3.67 -4.59 30.46
N GLU A 195 2.94 -5.00 29.41
CA GLU A 195 2.46 -6.38 29.30
C GLU A 195 2.54 -6.96 27.86
N PRO A 196 3.48 -7.89 27.58
CA PRO A 196 3.66 -8.49 26.25
C PRO A 196 2.44 -9.25 25.73
N THR A 197 1.62 -9.82 26.63
CA THR A 197 0.43 -10.63 26.29
C THR A 197 -0.69 -9.79 25.67
N HIS A 198 -0.87 -8.56 26.10
CA HIS A 198 -1.93 -7.68 25.61
C HIS A 198 -1.69 -7.18 24.17
N ARG A 199 -0.44 -7.19 23.69
CA ARG A 199 -0.11 -6.72 22.33
C ARG A 199 -0.78 -7.52 21.22
N LYS A 200 -1.02 -8.83 21.44
CA LYS A 200 -1.63 -9.70 20.43
C LYS A 200 -3.15 -9.61 20.39
N SER A 201 -3.78 -9.18 21.49
CA SER A 201 -5.24 -9.18 21.66
C SER A 201 -5.87 -7.80 21.73
N ASP A 202 -5.12 -6.75 22.09
CA ASP A 202 -5.65 -5.40 22.18
C ASP A 202 -5.83 -4.76 20.81
N LEU A 203 -7.08 -4.66 20.39
CA LEU A 203 -7.46 -4.08 19.09
C LEU A 203 -7.50 -2.55 19.07
N ARG A 204 -7.55 -1.89 20.24
CA ARG A 204 -7.74 -0.44 20.34
C ARG A 204 -6.74 0.38 19.52
N PRO A 205 -5.42 0.08 19.53
CA PRO A 205 -4.47 0.83 18.73
C PRO A 205 -4.76 0.79 17.23
N MET A 206 -5.14 -0.38 16.72
CA MET A 206 -5.47 -0.52 15.30
C MET A 206 -6.82 0.12 14.97
N LEU A 207 -7.81 -0.02 15.84
CA LEU A 207 -9.14 0.60 15.69
C LEU A 207 -9.08 2.13 15.77
N SER A 208 -8.09 2.71 16.45
CA SER A 208 -7.90 4.16 16.56
C SER A 208 -7.43 4.81 15.24
N ILE A 209 -6.88 4.03 14.30
CA ILE A 209 -6.49 4.54 12.98
C ILE A 209 -7.74 4.71 12.13
N GLY A 210 -8.12 5.97 11.86
CA GLY A 210 -9.28 6.30 11.02
C GLY A 210 -8.99 6.13 9.53
N THR A 211 -10.04 6.07 8.73
CA THR A 211 -9.92 6.04 7.26
C THR A 211 -9.30 7.33 6.74
N GLU A 212 -9.65 8.46 7.33
CA GLU A 212 -9.12 9.79 7.02
C GLU A 212 -7.61 9.90 7.23
N ASP A 213 -7.07 9.22 8.26
CA ASP A 213 -5.63 9.20 8.53
C ASP A 213 -4.86 8.51 7.41
N VAL A 214 -5.42 7.39 6.95
CA VAL A 214 -4.80 6.58 5.90
C VAL A 214 -4.98 7.24 4.54
N ALA A 215 -6.15 7.81 4.26
CA ALA A 215 -6.40 8.59 3.05
C ALA A 215 -5.41 9.75 2.93
N ALA A 216 -5.25 10.55 4.00
CA ALA A 216 -4.28 11.66 4.03
C ALA A 216 -2.81 11.21 3.87
N ALA A 217 -2.50 9.98 4.27
CA ALA A 217 -1.17 9.39 4.04
C ALA A 217 -0.99 8.86 2.61
N CYS A 218 -2.09 8.57 1.91
CA CYS A 218 -2.08 8.16 0.50
C CYS A 218 -2.07 9.35 -0.47
N ASP A 219 -2.53 10.53 -0.03
CA ASP A 219 -2.55 11.79 -0.77
C ASP A 219 -1.18 12.49 -0.76
#